data_7e75adb3219f50865c65b7e2f4970f89
#
_entry.id   7e75adb3219f50865c65b7e2f4970f89
#
_cell.length_a   1.000
_cell.length_b   1.000
_cell.length_c   1.000
_cell.angle_alpha   90.00
_cell.angle_beta   90.00
_cell.angle_gamma   90.00
#
_symmetry.space_group_name_H-M   'P 1'
#
loop_
_entity.id
_entity.type
_entity.pdbx_description
1 polymer ?
#
loop_
_entity_poly.entity_id
_entity_poly.type
_entity_poly.pdbx_seq_one_letter_code
_entity_poly.pdbx_strand_id
1 'polypeptide(L)'
;MPHATRVRTRRGCPRLDPSSRQRQHGDRAVTPCNAPFAIRVAVDDLLSRDNAAPAGETDARTMRRPIVFVTDYGRDDAYAAVLTGAVWRFDPRVVCLEGTHGVPPGDVLAGAYHLKSLALAFDREIVLCGVVDPGVGTARRAIAIDTGGVICVAPDNGLVSYLWAEAPAAERAAVALEIPYGASATFHGRDVFAPAAAQLASGVRLREAGEPIAAPLVLDEAFAHRDGSALQGRVILIDHFGNAITTVRARDIVGARIARVSWETGATESSVTTYDEIDDGVATLIGSAGHLEIAARRSAALERGGPTAGCAVTVELA
;
A
#
# COMPACT_ATOMS: atom_id res chain seq x y z
N MET A 1 18.49 11.05 59.42
CA MET A 1 17.14 11.65 59.49
C MET A 1 16.58 11.68 58.10
N PRO A 2 15.58 10.83 57.74
CA PRO A 2 14.99 10.81 56.40
C PRO A 2 13.69 11.61 56.35
N HIS A 3 13.55 12.45 55.34
CA HIS A 3 12.30 13.14 55.02
C HIS A 3 11.34 12.21 54.31
N ALA A 4 10.15 12.02 54.91
CA ALA A 4 9.04 11.28 54.36
C ALA A 4 8.25 12.16 53.40
N THR A 5 8.08 11.74 52.16
CA THR A 5 7.19 12.36 51.18
C THR A 5 5.85 11.65 51.19
N ARG A 6 4.78 12.38 51.53
CA ARG A 6 3.40 11.88 51.58
C ARG A 6 2.85 11.65 50.19
N VAL A 7 2.35 10.44 49.93
CA VAL A 7 1.50 10.09 48.78
C VAL A 7 0.08 10.54 49.05
N ARG A 8 -0.51 11.37 48.16
CA ARG A 8 -1.94 11.76 48.16
C ARG A 8 -2.74 10.71 47.37
N THR A 9 -3.61 10.04 48.07
CA THR A 9 -4.64 9.17 47.50
C THR A 9 -5.73 9.97 46.77
N ARG A 10 -6.03 9.62 45.53
CA ARG A 10 -7.15 10.17 44.76
C ARG A 10 -8.46 9.58 45.28
N ARG A 11 -9.42 10.45 45.48
CA ARG A 11 -10.80 10.16 45.92
C ARG A 11 -11.57 9.50 44.78
N GLY A 12 -12.39 8.49 45.13
CA GLY A 12 -13.23 7.72 44.24
C GLY A 12 -14.40 8.50 43.64
N CYS A 13 -14.83 8.02 42.49
CA CYS A 13 -16.01 8.42 41.78
C CYS A 13 -17.27 7.87 42.48
N PRO A 14 -18.36 8.64 42.66
CA PRO A 14 -19.59 8.13 43.26
C PRO A 14 -20.40 7.28 42.27
N ARG A 15 -20.90 6.16 42.76
CA ARG A 15 -21.86 5.30 42.07
C ARG A 15 -23.23 5.99 42.03
N LEU A 16 -23.90 5.98 40.87
CA LEU A 16 -25.27 6.42 40.69
C LEU A 16 -26.23 5.27 41.07
N ASP A 17 -27.16 5.59 41.95
CA ASP A 17 -28.28 4.76 42.43
C ASP A 17 -29.47 4.87 41.45
N PRO A 18 -30.09 3.78 40.99
CA PRO A 18 -31.19 3.78 40.05
C PRO A 18 -32.57 3.64 40.72
N SER A 19 -32.95 4.57 41.61
CA SER A 19 -34.28 4.58 42.15
C SER A 19 -34.76 5.95 42.57
N SER A 20 -35.31 6.73 41.62
CA SER A 20 -36.40 7.68 41.93
C SER A 20 -37.05 8.18 40.63
N ARG A 21 -38.15 7.54 40.26
CA ARG A 21 -39.15 8.13 39.38
C ARG A 21 -39.99 9.14 40.17
N GLN A 22 -40.03 10.37 39.75
CA GLN A 22 -41.25 11.17 39.92
C GLN A 22 -41.33 12.25 38.80
N ARG A 23 -42.53 12.30 38.23
CA ARG A 23 -42.93 13.18 37.12
C ARG A 23 -43.10 14.62 37.64
N GLN A 24 -42.67 15.60 36.85
CA GLN A 24 -43.35 16.89 36.82
C GLN A 24 -43.32 17.42 35.38
N HIS A 25 -44.51 17.70 34.88
CA HIS A 25 -44.81 18.43 33.66
C HIS A 25 -44.33 19.87 33.78
N GLY A 26 -43.69 20.40 32.76
CA GLY A 26 -43.38 21.79 32.60
C GLY A 26 -43.01 22.06 31.15
N ASP A 27 -43.98 22.50 30.35
CA ASP A 27 -43.84 22.98 29.00
C ASP A 27 -42.81 24.11 28.93
N ARG A 28 -41.67 23.85 28.29
CA ARG A 28 -40.83 24.89 27.70
C ARG A 28 -40.53 24.50 26.28
N ALA A 29 -41.08 25.29 25.35
CA ALA A 29 -40.81 25.22 23.94
C ALA A 29 -39.30 25.29 23.67
N VAL A 30 -38.74 24.18 23.22
CA VAL A 30 -37.38 24.12 22.66
C VAL A 30 -37.51 24.44 21.19
N THR A 31 -37.07 25.64 20.82
CA THR A 31 -36.92 26.05 19.41
C THR A 31 -35.89 25.11 18.75
N PRO A 32 -36.23 24.37 17.68
CA PRO A 32 -35.24 23.55 16.96
C PRO A 32 -34.31 24.49 16.20
N CYS A 33 -33.02 24.40 16.49
CA CYS A 33 -31.96 24.99 15.66
C CYS A 33 -31.93 24.22 14.34
N ASN A 34 -32.75 24.66 13.39
CA ASN A 34 -32.73 24.18 12.01
C ASN A 34 -31.61 24.88 11.26
N ALA A 35 -30.45 24.25 11.20
CA ALA A 35 -29.54 24.42 10.07
C ALA A 35 -29.58 23.11 9.25
N PRO A 36 -30.22 23.10 8.08
CA PRO A 36 -30.23 21.94 7.24
C PRO A 36 -28.84 21.84 6.59
N PHE A 37 -28.04 20.89 7.01
CA PHE A 37 -26.99 20.37 6.16
C PHE A 37 -27.70 19.58 5.06
N ALA A 38 -28.10 20.32 4.01
CA ALA A 38 -28.81 19.75 2.88
C ALA A 38 -27.84 18.98 2.00
N ILE A 39 -27.53 17.73 2.37
CA ILE A 39 -27.21 16.70 1.40
C ILE A 39 -28.57 16.13 0.93
N ARG A 40 -29.29 16.92 0.20
CA ARG A 40 -30.29 16.48 -0.76
C ARG A 40 -29.62 16.47 -2.13
N VAL A 41 -28.72 15.56 -2.35
CA VAL A 41 -28.40 15.14 -3.71
C VAL A 41 -29.64 14.43 -4.21
N ALA A 42 -30.24 14.98 -5.26
CA ALA A 42 -31.40 14.43 -5.92
C ALA A 42 -31.11 12.99 -6.38
N VAL A 43 -31.43 12.02 -5.53
CA VAL A 43 -31.48 10.60 -5.89
C VAL A 43 -32.62 10.37 -6.89
N ASP A 44 -33.67 11.22 -6.84
CA ASP A 44 -34.83 11.13 -7.75
C ASP A 44 -34.51 11.53 -9.19
N ASP A 45 -33.45 12.32 -9.44
CA ASP A 45 -33.04 12.73 -10.78
C ASP A 45 -32.12 11.69 -11.47
N LEU A 46 -31.59 10.73 -10.72
CA LEU A 46 -30.80 9.61 -11.22
C LEU A 46 -31.64 8.41 -11.61
N LEU A 47 -32.88 8.29 -11.12
CA LEU A 47 -33.78 7.19 -11.39
C LEU A 47 -34.81 7.49 -12.52
N SER A 48 -34.92 8.75 -12.97
CA SER A 48 -35.91 9.18 -13.96
C SER A 48 -35.35 9.42 -15.37
N ARG A 49 -34.11 9.07 -15.65
CA ARG A 49 -33.62 9.07 -17.03
C ARG A 49 -33.84 7.71 -17.67
N ASP A 50 -35.07 7.50 -18.14
CA ASP A 50 -35.37 6.56 -19.23
C ASP A 50 -34.58 7.00 -20.47
N ASN A 51 -33.30 6.66 -20.54
CA ASN A 51 -32.54 6.69 -21.77
C ASN A 51 -32.84 5.39 -22.52
N ALA A 52 -33.92 5.39 -23.28
CA ALA A 52 -34.06 4.50 -24.42
C ALA A 52 -32.90 4.80 -25.39
N ALA A 53 -31.81 4.06 -25.31
CA ALA A 53 -30.76 4.08 -26.29
C ALA A 53 -31.30 3.53 -27.62
N PRO A 54 -30.97 4.16 -28.76
CA PRO A 54 -31.36 3.61 -30.07
C PRO A 54 -30.68 2.24 -30.25
N ALA A 55 -31.46 1.25 -30.63
CA ALA A 55 -31.00 -0.07 -31.02
C ALA A 55 -30.12 0.04 -32.27
N GLY A 56 -28.83 -0.20 -32.16
CA GLY A 56 -27.97 -0.30 -33.32
C GLY A 56 -26.52 0.22 -33.13
N GLU A 57 -25.83 -0.24 -32.12
CA GLU A 57 -24.37 -0.36 -32.14
C GLU A 57 -24.02 -1.37 -31.05
N THR A 58 -23.35 -2.45 -31.42
CA THR A 58 -22.76 -3.39 -30.48
C THR A 58 -21.67 -2.64 -29.73
N ASP A 59 -22.06 -2.02 -28.62
CA ASP A 59 -21.16 -1.42 -27.64
C ASP A 59 -20.28 -2.58 -27.12
N ALA A 60 -19.08 -2.68 -27.70
CA ALA A 60 -18.01 -3.41 -27.07
C ALA A 60 -17.76 -2.68 -25.74
N ARG A 61 -18.46 -3.13 -24.69
CA ARG A 61 -18.32 -2.66 -23.32
C ARG A 61 -16.84 -2.65 -23.03
N THR A 62 -16.23 -1.48 -23.08
CA THR A 62 -14.85 -1.26 -22.66
C THR A 62 -14.79 -1.74 -21.22
N MET A 63 -14.24 -2.94 -21.00
CA MET A 63 -14.16 -3.52 -19.67
C MET A 63 -13.31 -2.56 -18.85
N ARG A 64 -13.86 -2.11 -17.71
CA ARG A 64 -13.11 -1.28 -16.79
C ARG A 64 -12.05 -2.13 -16.13
N ARG A 65 -10.85 -1.58 -16.03
CA ARG A 65 -9.78 -2.23 -15.27
C ARG A 65 -10.12 -2.19 -13.78
N PRO A 66 -9.97 -3.27 -13.02
CA PRO A 66 -10.09 -3.21 -11.58
C PRO A 66 -8.96 -2.35 -11.00
N ILE A 67 -9.27 -1.67 -9.89
CA ILE A 67 -8.27 -0.94 -9.09
C ILE A 67 -7.88 -1.81 -7.91
N VAL A 68 -6.57 -1.97 -7.67
CA VAL A 68 -6.03 -2.69 -6.52
C VAL A 68 -5.29 -1.70 -5.63
N PHE A 69 -5.71 -1.56 -4.38
CA PHE A 69 -5.13 -0.63 -3.42
C PHE A 69 -3.96 -1.24 -2.64
N VAL A 70 -2.88 -0.46 -2.48
CA VAL A 70 -1.78 -0.74 -1.55
C VAL A 70 -1.53 0.51 -0.73
N THR A 71 -1.77 0.46 0.59
CA THR A 71 -1.60 1.62 1.46
C THR A 71 -1.06 1.25 2.84
N ASP A 72 -0.64 2.24 3.59
CA ASP A 72 -0.28 2.18 5.00
C ASP A 72 -1.39 2.67 5.94
N TYR A 73 -2.65 2.66 5.48
CA TYR A 73 -3.79 3.24 6.20
C TYR A 73 -4.31 2.39 7.35
N GLY A 74 -3.88 1.14 7.45
CA GLY A 74 -4.44 0.18 8.40
C GLY A 74 -5.87 -0.23 8.04
N ARG A 75 -6.50 -0.97 8.95
CA ARG A 75 -7.87 -1.50 8.77
C ARG A 75 -8.86 -1.01 9.84
N ASP A 76 -8.37 -0.33 10.87
CA ASP A 76 -9.19 0.08 12.01
C ASP A 76 -9.93 1.39 11.73
N ASP A 77 -9.41 2.21 10.80
CA ASP A 77 -9.98 3.48 10.39
C ASP A 77 -10.69 3.41 9.04
N ALA A 78 -11.51 4.41 8.74
CA ALA A 78 -12.29 4.45 7.51
C ALA A 78 -11.50 4.85 6.25
N TYR A 79 -10.20 5.10 6.35
CA TYR A 79 -9.41 5.65 5.22
C TYR A 79 -9.46 4.79 3.97
N ALA A 80 -9.37 3.46 4.10
CA ALA A 80 -9.46 2.52 2.98
C ALA A 80 -10.82 2.61 2.27
N ALA A 81 -11.92 2.62 3.02
CA ALA A 81 -13.27 2.76 2.46
C ALA A 81 -13.49 4.11 1.78
N VAL A 82 -12.86 5.18 2.28
CA VAL A 82 -12.91 6.52 1.67
C VAL A 82 -12.25 6.53 0.29
N LEU A 83 -11.18 5.76 0.05
CA LEU A 83 -10.60 5.61 -1.29
C LEU A 83 -11.60 4.99 -2.26
N THR A 84 -12.23 3.89 -1.87
CA THR A 84 -13.30 3.24 -2.67
C THR A 84 -14.43 4.22 -2.97
N GLY A 85 -14.87 4.98 -1.97
CA GLY A 85 -15.89 6.02 -2.15
C GLY A 85 -15.45 7.13 -3.12
N ALA A 86 -14.17 7.49 -3.15
CA ALA A 86 -13.64 8.47 -4.10
C ALA A 86 -13.64 7.93 -5.54
N VAL A 87 -13.29 6.64 -5.74
CA VAL A 87 -13.40 5.96 -7.04
C VAL A 87 -14.85 5.93 -7.52
N TRP A 88 -15.78 5.51 -6.67
CA TRP A 88 -17.18 5.35 -7.04
C TRP A 88 -17.92 6.66 -7.31
N ARG A 89 -17.44 7.78 -6.77
CA ARG A 89 -17.91 9.11 -7.18
C ARG A 89 -17.60 9.42 -8.64
N PHE A 90 -16.54 8.85 -9.20
CA PHE A 90 -16.18 8.99 -10.61
C PHE A 90 -16.89 7.95 -11.49
N ASP A 91 -16.73 6.67 -11.20
CA ASP A 91 -17.43 5.58 -11.89
C ASP A 91 -17.76 4.44 -10.92
N PRO A 92 -19.03 4.27 -10.52
CA PRO A 92 -19.46 3.23 -9.59
C PRO A 92 -19.34 1.80 -10.13
N ARG A 93 -19.00 1.64 -11.42
CA ARG A 93 -18.81 0.32 -12.06
C ARG A 93 -17.38 -0.18 -11.95
N VAL A 94 -16.45 0.64 -11.48
CA VAL A 94 -15.06 0.23 -11.26
C VAL A 94 -15.00 -0.70 -10.05
N VAL A 95 -14.44 -1.89 -10.24
CA VAL A 95 -14.20 -2.84 -9.15
C VAL A 95 -12.97 -2.40 -8.37
N CYS A 96 -13.13 -2.24 -7.06
CA CYS A 96 -12.06 -1.93 -6.13
C CYS A 96 -11.68 -3.18 -5.35
N LEU A 97 -10.41 -3.53 -5.33
CA LEU A 97 -9.85 -4.66 -4.60
C LEU A 97 -8.86 -4.16 -3.54
N GLU A 98 -8.90 -4.76 -2.38
CA GLU A 98 -7.93 -4.54 -1.32
C GLU A 98 -6.72 -5.45 -1.55
N GLY A 99 -5.62 -4.91 -2.09
CA GLY A 99 -4.34 -5.62 -2.15
C GLY A 99 -3.77 -5.73 -0.73
N THR A 100 -3.50 -4.60 -0.12
CA THR A 100 -3.20 -4.49 1.32
C THR A 100 -3.34 -3.05 1.80
N HIS A 101 -3.81 -2.89 3.04
CA HIS A 101 -3.74 -1.62 3.78
C HIS A 101 -2.81 -1.73 5.00
N GLY A 102 -2.08 -2.85 5.10
CA GLY A 102 -1.21 -3.18 6.23
C GLY A 102 0.28 -2.90 5.99
N VAL A 103 0.65 -2.05 5.02
CA VAL A 103 2.02 -1.58 4.92
C VAL A 103 2.36 -0.82 6.20
N PRO A 104 3.53 -1.04 6.83
CA PRO A 104 3.93 -0.24 7.98
C PRO A 104 3.90 1.26 7.65
N PRO A 105 3.45 2.15 8.56
CA PRO A 105 3.31 3.57 8.28
C PRO A 105 4.60 4.18 7.72
N GLY A 106 4.51 4.75 6.50
CA GLY A 106 5.61 5.39 5.80
C GLY A 106 6.67 4.46 5.20
N ASP A 107 6.51 3.15 5.28
CA ASP A 107 7.47 2.18 4.70
C ASP A 107 7.27 2.04 3.19
N VAL A 108 7.90 2.99 2.46
CA VAL A 108 7.82 3.05 0.99
C VAL A 108 8.40 1.79 0.34
N LEU A 109 9.47 1.22 0.92
CA LEU A 109 10.12 0.03 0.34
C LEU A 109 9.24 -1.22 0.45
N ALA A 110 8.60 -1.43 1.60
CA ALA A 110 7.62 -2.50 1.77
C ALA A 110 6.42 -2.31 0.83
N GLY A 111 5.93 -1.07 0.69
CA GLY A 111 4.87 -0.74 -0.27
C GLY A 111 5.26 -1.06 -1.71
N ALA A 112 6.49 -0.73 -2.12
CA ALA A 112 7.01 -1.02 -3.46
C ALA A 112 7.07 -2.54 -3.73
N TYR A 113 7.46 -3.33 -2.73
CA TYR A 113 7.44 -4.80 -2.82
C TYR A 113 6.02 -5.33 -3.01
N HIS A 114 5.04 -4.83 -2.26
CA HIS A 114 3.65 -5.25 -2.42
C HIS A 114 3.08 -4.89 -3.79
N LEU A 115 3.36 -3.68 -4.32
CA LEU A 115 2.95 -3.28 -5.67
C LEU A 115 3.53 -4.22 -6.73
N LYS A 116 4.82 -4.57 -6.63
CA LYS A 116 5.45 -5.56 -7.53
C LYS A 116 4.78 -6.92 -7.45
N SER A 117 4.57 -7.43 -6.23
CA SER A 117 3.98 -8.77 -6.03
C SER A 117 2.57 -8.86 -6.62
N LEU A 118 1.77 -7.79 -6.49
CA LEU A 118 0.44 -7.71 -7.10
C LEU A 118 0.52 -7.59 -8.62
N ALA A 119 1.42 -6.79 -9.16
CA ALA A 119 1.62 -6.68 -10.61
C ALA A 119 1.94 -8.05 -11.24
N LEU A 120 2.76 -8.86 -10.58
CA LEU A 120 3.08 -10.23 -11.03
C LEU A 120 1.87 -11.16 -10.96
N ALA A 121 1.02 -11.00 -9.93
CA ALA A 121 -0.12 -11.88 -9.71
C ALA A 121 -1.28 -11.62 -10.69
N PHE A 122 -1.49 -10.36 -11.07
CA PHE A 122 -2.58 -9.97 -11.98
C PHE A 122 -2.16 -9.94 -13.45
N ASP A 123 -0.86 -10.02 -13.73
CA ASP A 123 -0.23 -9.96 -15.04
C ASP A 123 -0.54 -8.64 -15.79
N ARG A 124 -1.79 -8.39 -16.18
CA ARG A 124 -2.18 -7.21 -16.98
C ARG A 124 -3.58 -6.71 -16.62
N GLU A 125 -3.92 -5.56 -17.21
CA GLU A 125 -5.26 -4.97 -17.19
C GLU A 125 -5.77 -4.55 -15.81
N ILE A 126 -4.88 -4.19 -14.91
CA ILE A 126 -5.21 -3.57 -13.61
C ILE A 126 -4.69 -2.16 -13.51
N VAL A 127 -5.27 -1.40 -12.58
CA VAL A 127 -4.70 -0.15 -12.07
C VAL A 127 -4.31 -0.37 -10.62
N LEU A 128 -3.03 -0.31 -10.32
CA LEU A 128 -2.53 -0.26 -8.95
C LEU A 128 -2.66 1.17 -8.41
N CYS A 129 -3.23 1.33 -7.25
CA CYS A 129 -3.28 2.62 -6.54
C CYS A 129 -2.49 2.48 -5.24
N GLY A 130 -1.22 2.89 -5.29
CA GLY A 130 -0.30 2.84 -4.15
C GLY A 130 -0.31 4.16 -3.39
N VAL A 131 -0.59 4.13 -2.09
CA VAL A 131 -0.55 5.33 -1.24
C VAL A 131 0.16 5.00 0.07
N VAL A 132 1.49 5.04 0.03
CA VAL A 132 2.38 5.09 1.18
C VAL A 132 3.13 6.40 1.04
N ASP A 133 2.70 7.44 1.76
CA ASP A 133 3.02 8.82 1.41
C ASP A 133 3.39 9.69 2.64
N PRO A 134 4.58 9.46 3.22
CA PRO A 134 5.05 10.31 4.31
C PRO A 134 5.29 11.78 3.89
N GLY A 135 5.31 12.05 2.58
CA GLY A 135 5.47 13.37 1.98
C GLY A 135 4.15 14.02 1.52
N VAL A 136 2.99 13.56 1.98
CA VAL A 136 1.71 14.16 1.60
C VAL A 136 1.66 15.66 1.90
N GLY A 137 1.13 16.46 0.99
CA GLY A 137 1.04 17.92 1.14
C GLY A 137 2.33 18.69 0.90
N THR A 138 3.45 18.03 0.61
CA THR A 138 4.72 18.66 0.21
C THR A 138 4.79 18.90 -1.31
N ALA A 139 5.94 19.38 -1.79
CA ALA A 139 6.20 19.59 -3.21
C ALA A 139 6.48 18.29 -4.02
N ARG A 140 6.38 17.08 -3.39
CA ARG A 140 6.53 15.82 -4.12
C ARG A 140 5.47 15.71 -5.20
N ARG A 141 5.83 15.19 -6.37
CA ARG A 141 4.88 14.96 -7.46
C ARG A 141 3.88 13.85 -7.09
N ALA A 142 2.66 13.94 -7.60
CA ALA A 142 1.78 12.81 -7.79
C ALA A 142 2.02 12.27 -9.20
N ILE A 143 2.10 10.96 -9.39
CA ILE A 143 2.43 10.37 -10.68
C ILE A 143 1.49 9.22 -11.05
N ALA A 144 1.40 8.98 -12.35
CA ALA A 144 0.94 7.72 -12.88
C ALA A 144 2.00 7.15 -13.83
N ILE A 145 2.22 5.84 -13.78
CA ILE A 145 3.12 5.11 -14.68
C ILE A 145 2.35 4.02 -15.42
N ASP A 146 2.80 3.70 -16.63
CA ASP A 146 2.41 2.50 -17.38
C ASP A 146 3.68 1.69 -17.62
N THR A 147 3.60 0.38 -17.40
CA THR A 147 4.73 -0.56 -17.55
C THR A 147 4.48 -1.60 -18.65
N GLY A 148 3.64 -1.26 -19.64
CA GLY A 148 3.28 -2.14 -20.75
C GLY A 148 2.09 -3.05 -20.45
N GLY A 149 1.21 -2.65 -19.52
CA GLY A 149 -0.01 -3.39 -19.19
C GLY A 149 -0.52 -3.17 -17.77
N VAL A 150 0.38 -2.91 -16.82
CA VAL A 150 0.01 -2.49 -15.47
C VAL A 150 0.17 -0.99 -15.36
N ILE A 151 -0.90 -0.30 -15.02
CA ILE A 151 -0.87 1.12 -14.68
C ILE A 151 -0.73 1.24 -13.15
N CYS A 152 0.13 2.15 -12.67
CA CYS A 152 0.22 2.43 -11.24
C CYS A 152 0.12 3.94 -10.99
N VAL A 153 -0.75 4.32 -10.06
CA VAL A 153 -0.90 5.69 -9.55
C VAL A 153 -0.30 5.74 -8.15
N ALA A 154 0.61 6.70 -7.90
CA ALA A 154 1.36 6.74 -6.64
C ALA A 154 1.98 8.13 -6.37
N PRO A 155 2.41 8.42 -5.12
CA PRO A 155 3.36 9.49 -4.86
C PRO A 155 4.72 9.18 -5.50
N ASP A 156 5.38 10.22 -6.00
CA ASP A 156 6.73 10.12 -6.56
C ASP A 156 7.78 10.18 -5.45
N ASN A 157 7.86 9.10 -4.68
CA ASN A 157 8.73 8.94 -3.52
C ASN A 157 9.50 7.61 -3.52
N GLY A 158 9.49 6.90 -4.65
CA GLY A 158 10.13 5.60 -4.81
C GLY A 158 9.19 4.40 -4.67
N LEU A 159 7.91 4.61 -4.40
CA LEU A 159 6.93 3.53 -4.24
C LEU A 159 6.81 2.66 -5.51
N VAL A 160 7.10 3.21 -6.68
CA VAL A 160 7.06 2.50 -7.97
C VAL A 160 8.40 1.90 -8.40
N SER A 161 9.40 1.87 -7.53
CA SER A 161 10.80 1.50 -7.87
C SER A 161 10.92 0.18 -8.62
N TYR A 162 10.32 -0.89 -8.10
CA TYR A 162 10.38 -2.20 -8.76
C TYR A 162 9.61 -2.22 -10.07
N LEU A 163 8.41 -1.67 -10.11
CA LEU A 163 7.59 -1.62 -11.32
C LEU A 163 8.32 -0.90 -12.45
N TRP A 164 8.93 0.24 -12.15
CA TRP A 164 9.65 1.04 -13.14
C TRP A 164 10.94 0.38 -13.59
N ALA A 165 11.75 -0.12 -12.67
CA ALA A 165 13.06 -0.70 -13.00
C ALA A 165 12.97 -2.03 -13.72
N GLU A 166 11.88 -2.80 -13.53
CA GLU A 166 11.70 -4.12 -14.13
C GLU A 166 10.96 -4.09 -15.46
N ALA A 167 10.24 -3.01 -15.75
CA ALA A 167 9.56 -2.84 -17.03
C ALA A 167 10.56 -2.56 -18.18
N PRO A 168 10.36 -3.13 -19.38
CA PRO A 168 11.15 -2.81 -20.55
C PRO A 168 11.10 -1.30 -20.85
N ALA A 169 12.24 -0.69 -21.15
CA ALA A 169 12.34 0.76 -21.36
C ALA A 169 11.44 1.29 -22.49
N ALA A 170 11.17 0.47 -23.51
CA ALA A 170 10.30 0.81 -24.63
C ALA A 170 8.80 0.75 -24.30
N GLU A 171 8.43 0.11 -23.21
CA GLU A 171 7.03 -0.14 -22.81
C GLU A 171 6.59 0.74 -21.64
N ARG A 172 7.53 1.45 -20.99
CA ARG A 172 7.22 2.26 -19.82
C ARG A 172 7.04 3.73 -20.15
N ALA A 173 6.03 4.33 -19.54
CA ALA A 173 5.76 5.76 -19.61
C ALA A 173 5.35 6.29 -18.23
N ALA A 174 5.57 7.57 -18.00
CA ALA A 174 5.21 8.21 -16.74
C ALA A 174 4.69 9.63 -16.98
N VAL A 175 3.71 10.04 -16.18
CA VAL A 175 3.18 11.41 -16.17
C VAL A 175 3.11 11.95 -14.75
N ALA A 176 3.28 13.26 -14.60
CA ALA A 176 2.97 13.99 -13.38
C ALA A 176 1.48 14.35 -13.41
N LEU A 177 0.76 13.93 -12.36
CA LEU A 177 -0.66 14.23 -12.18
C LEU A 177 -0.81 15.64 -11.60
N GLU A 178 -1.83 16.36 -12.04
CA GLU A 178 -2.22 17.62 -11.41
C GLU A 178 -2.80 17.35 -10.00
N ILE A 179 -2.40 18.18 -9.04
CA ILE A 179 -3.02 18.22 -7.73
C ILE A 179 -4.16 19.25 -7.79
N PRO A 180 -5.44 18.83 -7.69
CA PRO A 180 -6.56 19.74 -7.85
C PRO A 180 -6.54 20.87 -6.81
N TYR A 181 -6.94 22.06 -7.23
CA TYR A 181 -7.16 23.16 -6.29
C TYR A 181 -8.18 22.74 -5.20
N GLY A 182 -7.82 22.94 -3.95
CA GLY A 182 -8.64 22.53 -2.80
C GLY A 182 -8.47 21.07 -2.36
N ALA A 183 -7.55 20.31 -2.98
CA ALA A 183 -7.15 19.01 -2.43
C ALA A 183 -6.61 19.17 -1.00
N SER A 184 -7.00 18.26 -0.12
CA SER A 184 -6.54 18.26 1.27
C SER A 184 -5.03 18.01 1.33
N ALA A 185 -4.29 18.86 2.02
CA ALA A 185 -2.85 18.67 2.23
C ALA A 185 -2.48 17.39 3.01
N THR A 186 -3.45 16.72 3.61
CA THR A 186 -3.24 15.53 4.42
C THR A 186 -3.90 14.27 3.85
N PHE A 187 -4.61 14.36 2.71
CA PHE A 187 -5.33 13.20 2.16
C PHE A 187 -5.35 13.17 0.63
N HIS A 188 -4.17 13.20 0.01
CA HIS A 188 -4.03 13.04 -1.44
C HIS A 188 -4.52 11.66 -1.94
N GLY A 189 -4.57 10.64 -1.09
CA GLY A 189 -5.21 9.36 -1.41
C GLY A 189 -6.61 9.54 -1.95
N ARG A 190 -7.44 10.29 -1.23
CA ARG A 190 -8.84 10.57 -1.58
C ARG A 190 -8.97 11.58 -2.72
N ASP A 191 -8.16 12.64 -2.71
CA ASP A 191 -8.40 13.83 -3.56
C ASP A 191 -7.62 13.81 -4.87
N VAL A 192 -6.55 12.98 -4.95
CA VAL A 192 -5.65 12.89 -6.11
C VAL A 192 -5.56 11.47 -6.64
N PHE A 193 -5.08 10.51 -5.82
CA PHE A 193 -4.70 9.19 -6.32
C PHE A 193 -5.90 8.32 -6.68
N ALA A 194 -6.92 8.21 -5.83
CA ALA A 194 -8.10 7.40 -6.13
C ALA A 194 -8.91 7.95 -7.32
N PRO A 195 -9.16 9.28 -7.46
CA PRO A 195 -9.77 9.84 -8.66
C PRO A 195 -8.96 9.61 -9.93
N ALA A 196 -7.63 9.78 -9.90
CA ALA A 196 -6.78 9.52 -11.07
C ALA A 196 -6.80 8.04 -11.45
N ALA A 197 -6.74 7.13 -10.48
CA ALA A 197 -6.88 5.70 -10.71
C ALA A 197 -8.23 5.36 -11.35
N ALA A 198 -9.33 6.00 -10.91
CA ALA A 198 -10.65 5.80 -11.49
C ALA A 198 -10.74 6.24 -12.96
N GLN A 199 -10.12 7.37 -13.32
CA GLN A 199 -10.04 7.86 -14.70
C GLN A 199 -9.30 6.85 -15.59
N LEU A 200 -8.13 6.40 -15.16
CA LEU A 200 -7.31 5.44 -15.89
C LEU A 200 -7.99 4.06 -15.99
N ALA A 201 -8.66 3.61 -14.93
CA ALA A 201 -9.45 2.38 -14.91
C ALA A 201 -10.64 2.44 -15.87
N SER A 202 -11.20 3.63 -16.08
CA SER A 202 -12.32 3.88 -16.98
C SER A 202 -11.89 4.13 -18.45
N GLY A 203 -10.60 4.01 -18.77
CA GLY A 203 -10.09 4.06 -20.14
C GLY A 203 -9.47 5.40 -20.56
N VAL A 204 -9.31 6.37 -19.66
CA VAL A 204 -8.49 7.56 -19.93
C VAL A 204 -7.06 7.12 -20.20
N ARG A 205 -6.47 7.60 -21.28
CA ARG A 205 -5.08 7.24 -21.63
C ARG A 205 -4.09 7.95 -20.72
N LEU A 206 -2.99 7.29 -20.37
CA LEU A 206 -1.97 7.85 -19.45
C LEU A 206 -1.54 9.29 -19.86
N ARG A 207 -1.30 9.52 -21.16
CA ARG A 207 -0.90 10.84 -21.69
C ARG A 207 -1.96 11.95 -21.54
N GLU A 208 -3.19 11.59 -21.24
CA GLU A 208 -4.30 12.54 -21.02
C GLU A 208 -4.50 12.82 -19.53
N ALA A 209 -3.90 11.98 -18.67
CA ALA A 209 -4.02 12.10 -17.22
C ALA A 209 -3.03 13.08 -16.60
N GLY A 210 -1.97 13.47 -17.31
CA GLY A 210 -0.98 14.42 -16.79
C GLY A 210 0.16 14.73 -17.77
N GLU A 211 1.09 15.56 -17.30
CA GLU A 211 2.26 15.99 -18.09
C GLU A 211 3.34 14.91 -18.11
N PRO A 212 3.92 14.57 -19.27
CA PRO A 212 4.99 13.58 -19.38
C PRO A 212 6.21 13.92 -18.52
N ILE A 213 6.75 12.91 -17.84
CA ILE A 213 8.01 13.00 -17.10
C ILE A 213 9.00 11.95 -17.60
N ALA A 214 10.29 12.26 -17.54
CA ALA A 214 11.34 11.36 -18.04
C ALA A 214 11.42 10.06 -17.21
N ALA A 215 11.33 10.16 -15.89
CA ALA A 215 11.32 9.02 -14.97
C ALA A 215 10.75 9.42 -13.62
N PRO A 216 10.14 8.47 -12.87
CA PRO A 216 9.86 8.62 -11.46
C PRO A 216 11.13 8.51 -10.63
N LEU A 217 11.03 8.87 -9.34
CA LEU A 217 12.05 8.56 -8.35
C LEU A 217 12.13 7.04 -8.16
N VAL A 218 13.36 6.52 -8.14
CA VAL A 218 13.67 5.12 -7.88
C VAL A 218 14.57 5.06 -6.66
N LEU A 219 14.19 4.24 -5.66
CA LEU A 219 15.00 4.02 -4.46
C LEU A 219 16.20 3.14 -4.80
N ASP A 220 17.40 3.63 -4.59
CA ASP A 220 18.63 2.84 -4.75
C ASP A 220 18.66 1.65 -3.79
N GLU A 221 18.23 1.85 -2.57
CA GLU A 221 18.13 0.83 -1.52
C GLU A 221 17.11 -0.30 -1.80
N ALA A 222 16.26 -0.16 -2.83
CA ALA A 222 15.37 -1.23 -3.28
C ALA A 222 16.11 -2.37 -3.98
N PHE A 223 17.39 -2.17 -4.32
CA PHE A 223 18.17 -3.10 -5.11
C PHE A 223 19.43 -3.52 -4.37
N ALA A 224 19.79 -4.79 -4.50
CA ALA A 224 21.08 -5.26 -4.02
C ALA A 224 22.21 -4.74 -4.93
N HIS A 225 23.32 -4.39 -4.33
CA HIS A 225 24.51 -3.92 -5.02
C HIS A 225 25.60 -4.99 -4.99
N ARG A 226 26.29 -5.19 -6.12
CA ARG A 226 27.40 -6.13 -6.21
C ARG A 226 28.68 -5.46 -5.70
N ASP A 227 29.35 -6.15 -4.79
CA ASP A 227 30.66 -5.79 -4.28
C ASP A 227 31.59 -7.04 -4.37
N GLY A 228 32.41 -7.08 -5.40
CA GLY A 228 33.22 -8.26 -5.72
C GLY A 228 32.37 -9.50 -5.96
N SER A 229 32.58 -10.55 -5.16
CA SER A 229 31.81 -11.80 -5.19
C SER A 229 30.57 -11.75 -4.27
N ALA A 230 30.31 -10.65 -3.57
CA ALA A 230 29.17 -10.51 -2.69
C ALA A 230 28.09 -9.59 -3.27
N LEU A 231 26.86 -9.76 -2.79
CA LEU A 231 25.76 -8.84 -2.96
C LEU A 231 25.42 -8.21 -1.60
N GLN A 232 25.36 -6.89 -1.57
CA GLN A 232 24.92 -6.12 -0.42
C GLN A 232 23.45 -5.76 -0.61
N GLY A 233 22.62 -6.17 0.33
CA GLY A 233 21.18 -5.90 0.31
C GLY A 233 20.66 -5.62 1.71
N ARG A 234 19.36 -5.64 1.86
CA ARG A 234 18.67 -5.47 3.14
C ARG A 234 17.40 -6.28 3.20
N VAL A 235 16.88 -6.49 4.40
CA VAL A 235 15.52 -7.03 4.61
C VAL A 235 14.50 -5.94 4.31
N ILE A 236 13.59 -6.18 3.38
CA ILE A 236 12.49 -5.29 3.03
C ILE A 236 11.42 -5.31 4.14
N LEU A 237 10.94 -6.51 4.44
CA LEU A 237 9.87 -6.73 5.43
C LEU A 237 9.96 -8.16 5.98
N ILE A 238 9.25 -8.38 7.07
CA ILE A 238 8.93 -9.72 7.57
C ILE A 238 7.51 -10.05 7.15
N ASP A 239 7.32 -11.14 6.44
CA ASP A 239 5.99 -11.54 5.97
C ASP A 239 5.10 -12.10 7.12
N HIS A 240 3.85 -12.43 6.80
CA HIS A 240 2.91 -12.97 7.78
C HIS A 240 3.38 -14.29 8.42
N PHE A 241 4.20 -15.06 7.72
CA PHE A 241 4.74 -16.35 8.21
C PHE A 241 6.05 -16.18 8.99
N GLY A 242 6.59 -14.97 9.03
CA GLY A 242 7.85 -14.64 9.69
C GLY A 242 9.09 -14.81 8.81
N ASN A 243 8.95 -14.93 7.49
CA ASN A 243 10.07 -14.96 6.56
C ASN A 243 10.60 -13.55 6.34
N ALA A 244 11.92 -13.39 6.35
CA ALA A 244 12.59 -12.13 6.07
C ALA A 244 12.84 -12.00 4.55
N ILE A 245 12.05 -11.14 3.91
CA ILE A 245 12.13 -10.88 2.45
C ILE A 245 13.23 -9.86 2.21
N THR A 246 14.17 -10.15 1.31
CA THR A 246 15.32 -9.27 1.07
C THR A 246 15.22 -8.51 -0.26
N THR A 247 16.08 -7.49 -0.44
CA THR A 247 16.22 -6.77 -1.73
C THR A 247 17.00 -7.55 -2.78
N VAL A 248 17.64 -8.67 -2.41
CA VAL A 248 18.34 -9.55 -3.35
C VAL A 248 17.31 -10.35 -4.14
N ARG A 249 17.43 -10.36 -5.46
CA ARG A 249 16.47 -11.03 -6.35
C ARG A 249 17.10 -12.24 -7.03
N ALA A 250 16.27 -13.18 -7.46
CA ALA A 250 16.71 -14.35 -8.19
C ALA A 250 17.64 -14.00 -9.36
N ARG A 251 17.34 -12.93 -10.10
CA ARG A 251 18.15 -12.46 -11.23
C ARG A 251 19.55 -11.96 -10.85
N ASP A 252 19.72 -11.49 -9.60
CA ASP A 252 21.00 -10.97 -9.12
C ASP A 252 21.99 -12.10 -8.81
N ILE A 253 21.49 -13.34 -8.67
CA ILE A 253 22.25 -14.55 -8.36
C ILE A 253 22.25 -15.60 -9.49
N VAL A 254 21.71 -15.26 -10.67
CA VAL A 254 21.68 -16.18 -11.81
C VAL A 254 23.10 -16.67 -12.15
N GLY A 255 23.28 -18.01 -12.26
CA GLY A 255 24.54 -18.63 -12.61
C GLY A 255 25.57 -18.74 -11.48
N ALA A 256 25.21 -18.31 -10.26
CA ALA A 256 26.05 -18.43 -9.08
C ALA A 256 25.36 -19.30 -8.02
N ARG A 257 26.16 -19.90 -7.13
CA ARG A 257 25.68 -20.60 -5.94
C ARG A 257 25.82 -19.65 -4.74
N ILE A 258 24.82 -19.59 -3.87
CA ILE A 258 24.94 -18.90 -2.60
C ILE A 258 25.87 -19.74 -1.69
N ALA A 259 26.98 -19.16 -1.28
CA ALA A 259 27.90 -19.75 -0.34
C ALA A 259 27.49 -19.48 1.10
N ARG A 260 27.10 -18.23 1.38
CA ARG A 260 26.74 -17.78 2.73
C ARG A 260 25.85 -16.54 2.63
N VAL A 261 24.90 -16.42 3.55
CA VAL A 261 24.14 -15.19 3.78
C VAL A 261 24.35 -14.77 5.23
N SER A 262 24.76 -13.52 5.44
CA SER A 262 25.05 -12.99 6.77
C SER A 262 24.31 -11.67 7.02
N TRP A 263 24.03 -11.42 8.29
CA TRP A 263 23.43 -10.19 8.82
C TRP A 263 24.08 -9.88 10.18
N GLU A 264 23.75 -8.75 10.79
CA GLU A 264 24.42 -8.26 12.01
C GLU A 264 24.54 -9.31 13.11
N THR A 265 23.49 -10.12 13.33
CA THR A 265 23.40 -11.03 14.50
C THR A 265 23.56 -12.50 14.12
N GLY A 266 23.77 -12.83 12.86
CA GLY A 266 23.85 -14.23 12.42
C GLY A 266 24.21 -14.45 10.97
N ALA A 267 24.21 -15.72 10.58
CA ALA A 267 24.45 -16.13 9.21
C ALA A 267 23.89 -17.53 8.96
N THR A 268 23.69 -17.87 7.67
CA THR A 268 23.38 -19.24 7.24
C THR A 268 24.14 -19.59 5.94
N GLU A 269 24.51 -20.84 5.81
CA GLU A 269 25.06 -21.43 4.58
C GLU A 269 24.05 -22.39 3.96
N SER A 270 22.89 -22.56 4.63
CA SER A 270 21.80 -23.40 4.16
C SER A 270 20.99 -22.68 3.08
N SER A 271 20.88 -23.31 1.92
CA SER A 271 20.07 -22.87 0.80
C SER A 271 19.20 -24.02 0.34
N VAL A 272 17.90 -23.82 0.31
CA VAL A 272 16.89 -24.85 0.05
C VAL A 272 15.96 -24.41 -1.08
N THR A 273 15.13 -25.33 -1.57
CA THR A 273 14.11 -25.02 -2.58
C THR A 273 12.75 -24.80 -1.97
N THR A 274 12.46 -25.47 -0.84
CA THR A 274 11.17 -25.40 -0.15
C THR A 274 11.35 -25.19 1.36
N TYR A 275 10.34 -24.64 2.01
CA TYR A 275 10.36 -24.41 3.47
C TYR A 275 10.45 -25.72 4.28
N ASP A 276 9.95 -26.85 3.72
CA ASP A 276 9.96 -28.14 4.44
C ASP A 276 11.36 -28.79 4.48
N GLU A 277 12.26 -28.38 3.58
CA GLU A 277 13.68 -28.80 3.57
C GLU A 277 14.54 -28.13 4.64
N ILE A 278 14.00 -27.11 5.34
CA ILE A 278 14.73 -26.45 6.43
C ILE A 278 14.72 -27.38 7.65
N ASP A 279 15.88 -27.87 8.06
CA ASP A 279 16.00 -28.80 9.20
C ASP A 279 15.93 -28.05 10.53
N ASP A 280 16.98 -27.27 10.86
CA ASP A 280 17.05 -26.49 12.10
C ASP A 280 17.63 -25.09 11.77
N GLY A 281 17.26 -24.09 12.60
CA GLY A 281 17.66 -22.70 12.39
C GLY A 281 16.95 -22.04 11.25
N VAL A 282 17.72 -21.34 10.42
CA VAL A 282 17.22 -20.62 9.22
C VAL A 282 17.97 -21.06 7.97
N ALA A 283 17.26 -21.00 6.84
CA ALA A 283 17.82 -21.21 5.52
C ALA A 283 17.37 -20.12 4.55
N THR A 284 18.01 -20.06 3.39
CA THR A 284 17.63 -19.17 2.31
C THR A 284 16.91 -19.93 1.19
N LEU A 285 15.95 -19.27 0.56
CA LEU A 285 15.28 -19.74 -0.65
C LEU A 285 14.82 -18.55 -1.50
N ILE A 286 14.43 -18.82 -2.74
CA ILE A 286 13.79 -17.83 -3.60
C ILE A 286 12.28 -17.96 -3.44
N GLY A 287 11.66 -16.91 -2.90
CA GLY A 287 10.21 -16.84 -2.75
C GLY A 287 9.46 -16.58 -4.05
N SER A 288 8.14 -16.67 -4.01
CA SER A 288 7.26 -16.57 -5.18
C SER A 288 7.30 -15.21 -5.89
N ALA A 289 7.69 -14.14 -5.19
CA ALA A 289 7.89 -12.81 -5.77
C ALA A 289 9.31 -12.63 -6.37
N GLY A 290 10.13 -13.68 -6.40
CA GLY A 290 11.47 -13.67 -6.97
C GLY A 290 12.52 -12.97 -6.12
N HIS A 291 12.28 -12.81 -4.82
CA HIS A 291 13.25 -12.29 -3.85
C HIS A 291 13.87 -13.42 -3.03
N LEU A 292 15.11 -13.22 -2.61
CA LEU A 292 15.75 -14.10 -1.63
C LEU A 292 15.09 -13.88 -0.27
N GLU A 293 14.66 -14.97 0.34
CA GLU A 293 14.07 -15.02 1.67
C GLU A 293 14.98 -15.72 2.65
N ILE A 294 14.98 -15.28 3.91
CA ILE A 294 15.57 -15.99 5.02
C ILE A 294 14.39 -16.49 5.86
N ALA A 295 14.24 -17.81 5.94
CA ALA A 295 13.06 -18.45 6.50
C ALA A 295 13.45 -19.52 7.53
N ALA A 296 12.47 -19.89 8.37
CA ALA A 296 12.57 -21.01 9.29
C ALA A 296 11.40 -21.96 9.10
N ARG A 297 11.58 -23.25 9.43
CA ARG A 297 10.52 -24.22 9.31
C ARG A 297 9.52 -24.07 10.46
N ARG A 298 8.25 -23.77 10.11
CA ARG A 298 7.09 -23.70 11.06
C ARG A 298 7.28 -22.70 12.21
N SER A 299 8.11 -21.70 12.03
CA SER A 299 8.31 -20.62 13.01
C SER A 299 8.78 -19.34 12.27
N ALA A 300 8.70 -18.18 12.93
CA ALA A 300 9.31 -16.97 12.38
C ALA A 300 10.85 -17.12 12.31
N ALA A 301 11.45 -16.60 11.25
CA ALA A 301 12.91 -16.61 11.09
C ALA A 301 13.60 -15.94 12.29
N LEU A 302 13.03 -14.85 12.81
CA LEU A 302 13.56 -14.13 13.97
C LEU A 302 13.65 -15.02 15.21
N GLU A 303 12.71 -15.92 15.45
CA GLU A 303 12.72 -16.86 16.59
C GLU A 303 13.86 -17.89 16.50
N ARG A 304 14.43 -18.04 15.31
CA ARG A 304 15.55 -18.93 15.01
C ARG A 304 16.87 -18.19 14.71
N GLY A 305 16.95 -16.92 15.13
CA GLY A 305 18.15 -16.09 14.94
C GLY A 305 18.22 -15.38 13.59
N GLY A 306 17.15 -15.36 12.82
CA GLY A 306 17.04 -14.61 11.56
C GLY A 306 17.02 -13.08 11.77
N PRO A 307 17.16 -12.32 10.67
CA PRO A 307 17.23 -10.85 10.73
C PRO A 307 15.85 -10.20 10.92
N THR A 308 15.85 -8.95 11.38
CA THR A 308 14.67 -8.07 11.43
C THR A 308 14.51 -7.26 10.14
N ALA A 309 13.33 -6.65 9.95
CA ALA A 309 13.11 -5.70 8.85
C ALA A 309 14.11 -4.54 8.90
N GLY A 310 14.57 -4.10 7.73
CA GLY A 310 15.58 -3.04 7.59
C GLY A 310 17.03 -3.48 7.84
N CYS A 311 17.26 -4.70 8.36
CA CYS A 311 18.60 -5.22 8.61
C CYS A 311 19.38 -5.37 7.29
N ALA A 312 20.65 -4.96 7.27
CA ALA A 312 21.55 -5.22 6.15
C ALA A 312 21.86 -6.71 6.02
N VAL A 313 21.93 -7.21 4.78
CA VAL A 313 22.32 -8.58 4.47
C VAL A 313 23.42 -8.61 3.43
N THR A 314 24.40 -9.51 3.62
CA THR A 314 25.46 -9.78 2.66
C THR A 314 25.29 -11.21 2.14
N VAL A 315 25.25 -11.37 0.83
CA VAL A 315 25.15 -12.67 0.14
C VAL A 315 26.47 -12.95 -0.56
N GLU A 316 27.24 -13.88 -0.06
CA GLU A 316 28.49 -14.36 -0.67
C GLU A 316 28.17 -15.41 -1.74
N LEU A 317 28.71 -15.23 -2.93
CA LEU A 317 28.52 -16.11 -4.09
C LEU A 317 29.78 -16.92 -4.39
N ALA A 318 29.57 -18.19 -4.76
CA ALA A 318 30.61 -19.12 -5.15
C ALA A 318 30.49 -19.50 -6.63
#